data_731bad2bf68a803ad7a010790fab6e5d
#
_entry.id   731bad2bf68a803ad7a010790fab6e5d
#
_cell.length_a   1.000
_cell.length_b   1.000
_cell.length_c   1.000
_cell.angle_alpha   90.00
_cell.angle_beta   90.00
_cell.angle_gamma   90.00
#
_symmetry.space_group_name_H-M   'P 1'
#
loop_
_entity.id
_entity.type
_entity.pdbx_description
1 polymer ?
#
loop_
_entity_poly.entity_id
_entity_poly.type
_entity_poly.pdbx_seq_one_letter_code
_entity_poly.pdbx_strand_id
1 'polypeptide(L)'
;MNKQKTRRPELLAPAGNMEKFFTALHFGADAVYLAGKNFGLRAFADNFTLDEIKFCCGYAHEKGKKVYVTVNIFADGRDLEKLPDYISALDNCGADALIVSDAGVMQIAKSVAPRLPLHLSTQANCTNARAAEFWRDAGVSRIVAARECGFDDLVQMAALKDCELEIFVHGAMCMAYSGRCLLSSWLSGRGGNKGECVQACRWEWQVSLTEREHPDKPLFLNEDERGVYIMNSRDCLLYTSPSPRDMRRS
;
A
#
# COMPACT_ATOMS: atom_id res chain seq x y z
N MET A 1 -10.17 18.22 -33.92
CA MET A 1 -9.46 17.35 -32.95
C MET A 1 -9.35 18.10 -31.63
N ASN A 2 -10.22 17.80 -30.68
CA ASN A 2 -10.16 18.35 -29.33
C ASN A 2 -8.91 17.80 -28.63
N LYS A 3 -7.90 18.65 -28.39
CA LYS A 3 -6.81 18.32 -27.46
C LYS A 3 -7.43 18.24 -26.06
N GLN A 4 -7.81 17.03 -25.62
CA GLN A 4 -8.00 16.80 -24.19
C GLN A 4 -6.71 17.25 -23.50
N LYS A 5 -6.80 18.31 -22.68
CA LYS A 5 -5.73 18.67 -21.76
C LYS A 5 -5.48 17.45 -20.90
N THR A 6 -4.38 16.76 -21.15
CA THR A 6 -3.92 15.67 -20.27
C THR A 6 -3.70 16.27 -18.89
N ARG A 7 -4.62 15.98 -17.97
CA ARG A 7 -4.49 16.40 -16.56
C ARG A 7 -3.28 15.67 -15.99
N ARG A 8 -2.34 16.42 -15.43
CA ARG A 8 -1.19 15.83 -14.73
C ARG A 8 -1.72 14.89 -13.65
N PRO A 9 -1.17 13.66 -13.53
CA PRO A 9 -1.52 12.75 -12.44
C PRO A 9 -1.22 13.36 -11.07
N GLU A 10 -2.02 13.04 -10.08
CA GLU A 10 -1.78 13.38 -8.68
C GLU A 10 -0.54 12.63 -8.18
N LEU A 11 0.43 13.33 -7.63
CA LEU A 11 1.61 12.75 -7.00
C LEU A 11 1.31 12.51 -5.52
N LEU A 12 1.14 11.25 -5.16
CA LEU A 12 0.92 10.83 -3.78
C LEU A 12 2.22 10.33 -3.14
N ALA A 13 2.56 10.85 -1.98
CA ALA A 13 3.76 10.47 -1.23
C ALA A 13 3.43 9.91 0.16
N PRO A 14 4.24 8.96 0.69
CA PRO A 14 4.09 8.46 2.05
C PRO A 14 4.63 9.45 3.09
N ALA A 15 3.97 9.53 4.25
CA ALA A 15 4.53 10.15 5.44
C ALA A 15 4.45 9.20 6.65
N GLY A 16 5.58 8.78 7.17
CA GLY A 16 5.65 7.93 8.37
C GLY A 16 5.81 8.71 9.67
N ASN A 17 6.07 10.02 9.59
CA ASN A 17 6.15 10.96 10.70
C ASN A 17 6.05 12.41 10.18
N MET A 18 6.05 13.38 11.11
CA MET A 18 5.90 14.82 10.80
C MET A 18 7.00 15.35 9.87
N GLU A 19 8.24 14.96 10.08
CA GLU A 19 9.36 15.39 9.22
C GLU A 19 9.13 14.95 7.76
N LYS A 20 8.76 13.69 7.56
CA LYS A 20 8.47 13.13 6.23
C LYS A 20 7.22 13.75 5.61
N PHE A 21 6.24 14.14 6.42
CA PHE A 21 5.06 14.88 5.96
C PHE A 21 5.46 16.23 5.35
N PHE A 22 6.24 17.04 6.07
CA PHE A 22 6.70 18.31 5.55
C PHE A 22 7.62 18.15 4.34
N THR A 23 8.51 17.16 4.38
CA THR A 23 9.41 16.84 3.26
C THR A 23 8.63 16.49 1.99
N ALA A 24 7.62 15.62 2.09
CA ALA A 24 6.79 15.24 0.94
C ALA A 24 6.11 16.44 0.29
N LEU A 25 5.51 17.32 1.09
CA LEU A 25 4.85 18.53 0.59
C LEU A 25 5.85 19.55 0.01
N HIS A 26 7.04 19.68 0.63
CA HIS A 26 8.10 20.56 0.15
C HIS A 26 8.61 20.14 -1.23
N PHE A 27 8.78 18.84 -1.46
CA PHE A 27 9.22 18.29 -2.75
C PHE A 27 8.08 18.09 -3.76
N GLY A 28 6.90 18.63 -3.51
CA GLY A 28 5.86 18.83 -4.51
C GLY A 28 4.82 17.72 -4.59
N ALA A 29 4.65 16.92 -3.54
CA ALA A 29 3.52 16.00 -3.45
C ALA A 29 2.20 16.79 -3.54
N ASP A 30 1.23 16.25 -4.27
CA ASP A 30 -0.12 16.78 -4.40
C ASP A 30 -1.02 16.23 -3.28
N ALA A 31 -0.71 15.05 -2.80
CA ALA A 31 -1.34 14.42 -1.64
C ALA A 31 -0.31 13.64 -0.81
N VAL A 32 -0.62 13.43 0.45
CA VAL A 32 0.20 12.63 1.36
C VAL A 32 -0.68 11.54 1.98
N TYR A 33 -0.20 10.30 2.06
CA TYR A 33 -0.84 9.30 2.88
C TYR A 33 -0.05 9.01 4.15
N LEU A 34 -0.77 8.83 5.23
CA LEU A 34 -0.22 8.59 6.56
C LEU A 34 -1.06 7.56 7.33
N ALA A 35 -0.54 7.08 8.45
CA ALA A 35 -1.22 6.15 9.33
C ALA A 35 -1.35 6.75 10.72
N GLY A 36 -2.50 6.56 11.34
CA GLY A 36 -2.64 6.77 12.77
C GLY A 36 -1.97 5.66 13.59
N LYS A 37 -1.82 5.86 14.88
CA LYS A 37 -1.24 4.88 15.82
C LYS A 37 -2.02 3.57 15.87
N ASN A 38 -3.29 3.58 15.44
CA ASN A 38 -4.16 2.42 15.39
C ASN A 38 -4.54 2.09 13.94
N PHE A 39 -4.82 0.83 13.67
CA PHE A 39 -5.41 0.30 12.41
C PHE A 39 -4.62 0.55 11.12
N GLY A 40 -3.34 0.94 11.20
CA GLY A 40 -2.43 1.07 10.07
C GLY A 40 -1.45 -0.10 9.98
N LEU A 41 -1.03 -0.46 8.75
CA LEU A 41 -0.08 -1.57 8.50
C LEU A 41 1.39 -1.23 8.73
N ARG A 42 1.70 -0.19 9.48
CA ARG A 42 3.07 0.17 9.87
C ARG A 42 3.14 0.49 11.36
N ALA A 43 2.84 -0.50 12.19
CA ALA A 43 2.82 -0.34 13.65
C ALA A 43 4.15 0.15 14.24
N PHE A 44 5.29 -0.11 13.57
CA PHE A 44 6.62 0.33 13.99
C PHE A 44 7.08 1.68 13.39
N ALA A 45 6.26 2.34 12.59
CA ALA A 45 6.50 3.74 12.25
C ALA A 45 6.08 4.62 13.44
N ASP A 46 6.63 5.82 13.54
CA ASP A 46 6.24 6.77 14.59
C ASP A 46 4.74 7.08 14.59
N ASN A 47 4.09 6.91 13.43
CA ASN A 47 2.65 7.09 13.17
C ASN A 47 2.08 8.34 13.85
N PHE A 48 0.89 8.77 13.45
CA PHE A 48 0.32 10.04 13.88
C PHE A 48 -0.75 9.84 14.95
N THR A 49 -0.78 10.71 15.96
CA THR A 49 -1.94 10.88 16.84
C THR A 49 -3.08 11.55 16.07
N LEU A 50 -4.30 11.51 16.60
CA LEU A 50 -5.44 12.21 15.99
C LEU A 50 -5.21 13.73 15.92
N ASP A 51 -4.56 14.33 16.92
CA ASP A 51 -4.23 15.75 16.91
C ASP A 51 -3.21 16.09 15.82
N GLU A 52 -2.21 15.24 15.63
CA GLU A 52 -1.24 15.39 14.55
C GLU A 52 -1.89 15.19 13.17
N ILE A 53 -2.82 14.24 13.01
CA ILE A 53 -3.59 14.07 11.78
C ILE A 53 -4.41 15.33 11.49
N LYS A 54 -5.11 15.86 12.49
CA LYS A 54 -5.87 17.10 12.35
C LYS A 54 -4.98 18.27 11.93
N PHE A 55 -3.81 18.38 12.54
CA PHE A 55 -2.82 19.40 12.15
C PHE A 55 -2.36 19.21 10.70
N CYS A 56 -2.02 17.96 10.30
CA CYS A 56 -1.59 17.65 8.94
C CYS A 56 -2.66 17.99 7.89
N CYS A 57 -3.92 17.66 8.18
CA CYS A 57 -5.05 18.01 7.30
C CYS A 57 -5.17 19.53 7.14
N GLY A 58 -5.21 20.29 8.23
CA GLY A 58 -5.28 21.75 8.18
C GLY A 58 -4.13 22.36 7.40
N TYR A 59 -2.90 21.95 7.69
CA TYR A 59 -1.70 22.46 7.02
C TYR A 59 -1.68 22.12 5.52
N ALA A 60 -2.07 20.90 5.15
CA ALA A 60 -2.14 20.49 3.75
C ALA A 60 -3.23 21.27 2.99
N HIS A 61 -4.40 21.46 3.58
CA HIS A 61 -5.53 22.19 2.99
C HIS A 61 -5.19 23.65 2.73
N GLU A 62 -4.48 24.32 3.63
CA GLU A 62 -3.98 25.69 3.42
C GLU A 62 -3.09 25.81 2.15
N LYS A 63 -2.45 24.72 1.74
CA LYS A 63 -1.62 24.62 0.53
C LYS A 63 -2.32 24.01 -0.68
N GLY A 64 -3.63 23.75 -0.56
CA GLY A 64 -4.41 23.08 -1.61
C GLY A 64 -3.98 21.63 -1.85
N LYS A 65 -3.45 20.96 -0.82
CA LYS A 65 -3.00 19.56 -0.83
C LYS A 65 -3.95 18.68 -0.03
N LYS A 66 -3.85 17.35 -0.20
CA LYS A 66 -4.74 16.37 0.42
C LYS A 66 -4.01 15.44 1.37
N VAL A 67 -4.76 14.90 2.33
CA VAL A 67 -4.28 13.90 3.29
C VAL A 67 -5.18 12.69 3.28
N TYR A 68 -4.61 11.52 2.97
CA TYR A 68 -5.31 10.24 3.02
C TYR A 68 -4.84 9.44 4.21
N VAL A 69 -5.77 8.82 4.94
CA VAL A 69 -5.41 8.06 6.14
C VAL A 69 -5.64 6.57 5.92
N THR A 70 -4.62 5.77 6.24
CA THR A 70 -4.73 4.32 6.10
C THR A 70 -5.47 3.70 7.28
N VAL A 71 -6.48 2.88 6.97
CA VAL A 71 -7.21 1.99 7.89
C VAL A 71 -7.28 0.62 7.21
N ASN A 72 -6.11 0.03 6.98
CA ASN A 72 -5.94 -1.08 6.05
C ASN A 72 -5.35 -2.36 6.68
N ILE A 73 -5.52 -2.53 7.99
CA ILE A 73 -5.22 -3.79 8.68
C ILE A 73 -6.23 -4.89 8.29
N PHE A 74 -5.86 -6.13 8.55
CA PHE A 74 -6.84 -7.22 8.69
C PHE A 74 -7.53 -7.07 10.04
N ALA A 75 -8.77 -6.54 10.02
CA ALA A 75 -9.55 -6.31 11.23
C ALA A 75 -10.11 -7.63 11.79
N ASP A 76 -9.89 -7.88 13.07
CA ASP A 76 -10.61 -8.93 13.82
C ASP A 76 -11.82 -8.35 14.59
N GLY A 77 -12.58 -9.21 15.26
CA GLY A 77 -13.79 -8.77 15.97
C GLY A 77 -13.54 -7.67 17.00
N ARG A 78 -12.37 -7.66 17.66
CA ARG A 78 -11.99 -6.65 18.66
C ARG A 78 -11.63 -5.32 18.01
N ASP A 79 -11.07 -5.38 16.81
CA ASP A 79 -10.77 -4.18 16.02
C ASP A 79 -12.07 -3.52 15.57
N LEU A 80 -13.06 -4.33 15.12
CA LEU A 80 -14.35 -3.84 14.63
C LEU A 80 -15.13 -3.05 15.70
N GLU A 81 -15.00 -3.37 16.98
CA GLU A 81 -15.66 -2.64 18.08
C GLU A 81 -15.17 -1.20 18.22
N LYS A 82 -13.91 -0.94 17.90
CA LYS A 82 -13.24 0.37 18.08
C LYS A 82 -13.23 1.23 16.80
N LEU A 83 -13.45 0.62 15.66
CA LEU A 83 -13.38 1.28 14.36
C LEU A 83 -14.41 2.39 14.15
N PRO A 84 -15.68 2.29 14.61
CA PRO A 84 -16.66 3.36 14.42
C PRO A 84 -16.19 4.70 14.98
N ASP A 85 -15.75 4.72 16.23
CA ASP A 85 -15.27 5.93 16.90
C ASP A 85 -14.02 6.49 16.23
N TYR A 86 -13.09 5.59 15.87
CA TYR A 86 -11.86 5.99 15.21
C TYR A 86 -12.08 6.60 13.82
N ILE A 87 -12.96 5.99 13.00
CA ILE A 87 -13.29 6.50 11.66
C ILE A 87 -14.02 7.85 11.76
N SER A 88 -14.97 7.97 12.71
CA SER A 88 -15.63 9.24 12.97
C SER A 88 -14.65 10.34 13.39
N ALA A 89 -13.64 9.99 14.21
CA ALA A 89 -12.59 10.93 14.60
C ALA A 89 -11.73 11.37 13.40
N LEU A 90 -11.40 10.46 12.46
CA LEU A 90 -10.66 10.79 11.24
C LEU A 90 -11.46 11.73 10.31
N ASP A 91 -12.76 11.52 10.16
CA ASP A 91 -13.64 12.43 9.42
C ASP A 91 -13.61 13.83 10.05
N ASN A 92 -13.74 13.89 11.40
CA ASN A 92 -13.66 15.14 12.15
C ASN A 92 -12.27 15.82 12.10
N CYS A 93 -11.19 15.06 11.86
CA CYS A 93 -9.85 15.61 11.62
C CYS A 93 -9.72 16.27 10.24
N GLY A 94 -10.67 16.03 9.34
CA GLY A 94 -10.66 16.55 7.97
C GLY A 94 -9.84 15.70 6.99
N ALA A 95 -9.72 14.40 7.21
CA ALA A 95 -9.12 13.49 6.24
C ALA A 95 -9.86 13.56 4.90
N ASP A 96 -9.13 13.57 3.78
CA ASP A 96 -9.72 13.67 2.45
C ASP A 96 -10.18 12.30 1.90
N ALA A 97 -9.63 11.20 2.41
CA ALA A 97 -10.08 9.84 2.13
C ALA A 97 -9.51 8.84 3.14
N LEU A 98 -10.15 7.67 3.24
CA LEU A 98 -9.60 6.50 3.93
C LEU A 98 -9.08 5.49 2.92
N ILE A 99 -7.88 4.94 3.17
CA ILE A 99 -7.33 3.83 2.40
C ILE A 99 -7.62 2.55 3.16
N VAL A 100 -8.51 1.71 2.62
CA VAL A 100 -9.09 0.54 3.28
C VAL A 100 -8.85 -0.74 2.46
N SER A 101 -8.78 -1.89 3.12
CA SER A 101 -8.62 -3.19 2.45
C SER A 101 -9.67 -4.23 2.83
N ASP A 102 -10.34 -4.02 3.94
CA ASP A 102 -11.30 -4.94 4.53
C ASP A 102 -12.74 -4.49 4.28
N ALA A 103 -13.60 -5.42 3.83
CA ALA A 103 -14.98 -5.11 3.50
C ALA A 103 -15.82 -4.71 4.74
N GLY A 104 -15.51 -5.28 5.92
CA GLY A 104 -16.15 -4.90 7.18
C GLY A 104 -15.80 -3.47 7.58
N VAL A 105 -14.51 -3.09 7.45
CA VAL A 105 -14.07 -1.71 7.66
C VAL A 105 -14.77 -0.74 6.71
N MET A 106 -14.93 -1.12 5.44
CA MET A 106 -15.68 -0.31 4.46
C MET A 106 -17.14 -0.11 4.86
N GLN A 107 -17.82 -1.15 5.34
CA GLN A 107 -19.20 -1.06 5.78
C GLN A 107 -19.34 -0.11 6.98
N ILE A 108 -18.44 -0.21 7.95
CA ILE A 108 -18.42 0.70 9.10
C ILE A 108 -18.18 2.13 8.61
N ALA A 109 -17.16 2.37 7.77
CA ALA A 109 -16.86 3.70 7.25
C ALA A 109 -18.06 4.34 6.55
N LYS A 110 -18.78 3.57 5.73
CA LYS A 110 -20.02 4.04 5.07
C LYS A 110 -21.14 4.39 6.05
N SER A 111 -21.22 3.73 7.20
CA SER A 111 -22.25 3.99 8.19
C SER A 111 -21.97 5.21 9.04
N VAL A 112 -20.69 5.43 9.45
CA VAL A 112 -20.33 6.48 10.41
C VAL A 112 -19.76 7.74 9.75
N ALA A 113 -19.16 7.61 8.54
CA ALA A 113 -18.60 8.72 7.77
C ALA A 113 -18.97 8.62 6.28
N PRO A 114 -20.28 8.68 5.92
CA PRO A 114 -20.78 8.37 4.58
C PRO A 114 -20.27 9.32 3.48
N ARG A 115 -19.75 10.49 3.84
CA ARG A 115 -19.23 11.48 2.91
C ARG A 115 -17.72 11.36 2.69
N LEU A 116 -17.01 10.59 3.56
CA LEU A 116 -15.58 10.41 3.47
C LEU A 116 -15.24 9.41 2.36
N PRO A 117 -14.52 9.80 1.30
CA PRO A 117 -14.18 8.92 0.19
C PRO A 117 -13.38 7.70 0.65
N LEU A 118 -13.63 6.55 -0.01
CA LEU A 118 -12.92 5.31 0.25
C LEU A 118 -12.01 4.98 -0.92
N HIS A 119 -10.72 4.80 -0.64
CA HIS A 119 -9.72 4.33 -1.55
C HIS A 119 -9.41 2.86 -1.22
N LEU A 120 -9.48 1.99 -2.23
CA LEU A 120 -9.13 0.59 -2.04
C LEU A 120 -7.62 0.43 -1.94
N SER A 121 -7.14 -0.11 -0.83
CA SER A 121 -5.72 -0.40 -0.63
C SER A 121 -5.23 -1.50 -1.59
N THR A 122 -3.97 -1.44 -1.99
CA THR A 122 -3.28 -2.52 -2.72
C THR A 122 -3.41 -3.89 -2.02
N GLN A 123 -3.70 -3.90 -0.74
CA GLN A 123 -3.86 -5.09 0.08
C GLN A 123 -5.16 -5.86 -0.18
N ALA A 124 -6.12 -5.24 -0.85
CA ALA A 124 -7.29 -5.93 -1.37
C ALA A 124 -6.99 -6.75 -2.64
N ASN A 125 -5.76 -6.65 -3.17
CA ASN A 125 -5.27 -7.41 -4.33
C ASN A 125 -6.15 -7.27 -5.58
N CYS A 126 -6.54 -6.04 -5.90
CA CYS A 126 -7.27 -5.75 -7.13
C CYS A 126 -6.32 -5.79 -8.32
N THR A 127 -6.43 -6.83 -9.16
CA THR A 127 -5.49 -7.13 -10.25
C THR A 127 -6.09 -7.01 -11.65
N ASN A 128 -7.37 -6.74 -11.78
CA ASN A 128 -8.04 -6.69 -13.08
C ASN A 128 -9.28 -5.79 -13.08
N ALA A 129 -9.75 -5.40 -14.25
CA ALA A 129 -10.86 -4.47 -14.42
C ALA A 129 -12.19 -4.97 -13.83
N ARG A 130 -12.46 -6.29 -13.85
CA ARG A 130 -13.69 -6.83 -13.28
C ARG A 130 -13.73 -6.75 -11.76
N ALA A 131 -12.60 -7.01 -11.10
CA ALA A 131 -12.46 -6.78 -9.67
C ALA A 131 -12.60 -5.28 -9.35
N ALA A 132 -12.04 -4.42 -10.19
CA ALA A 132 -12.15 -2.98 -10.04
C ALA A 132 -13.60 -2.48 -10.18
N GLU A 133 -14.37 -3.01 -11.14
CA GLU A 133 -15.82 -2.74 -11.27
C GLU A 133 -16.57 -3.12 -9.99
N PHE A 134 -16.33 -4.31 -9.46
CA PHE A 134 -16.96 -4.77 -8.22
C PHE A 134 -16.70 -3.80 -7.05
N TRP A 135 -15.46 -3.36 -6.87
CA TRP A 135 -15.11 -2.45 -5.79
C TRP A 135 -15.68 -1.04 -5.99
N ARG A 136 -15.69 -0.53 -7.22
CA ARG A 136 -16.38 0.71 -7.56
C ARG A 136 -17.86 0.62 -7.19
N ASP A 137 -18.54 -0.44 -7.61
CA ASP A 137 -19.97 -0.65 -7.33
C ASP A 137 -20.24 -0.84 -5.82
N ALA A 138 -19.25 -1.37 -5.10
CA ALA A 138 -19.24 -1.36 -3.64
C ALA A 138 -18.99 0.03 -3.03
N GLY A 139 -18.77 1.09 -3.83
CA GLY A 139 -18.67 2.49 -3.39
C GLY A 139 -17.25 2.97 -3.12
N VAL A 140 -16.25 2.33 -3.69
CA VAL A 140 -14.87 2.81 -3.70
C VAL A 140 -14.71 3.86 -4.78
N SER A 141 -14.08 4.99 -4.46
CA SER A 141 -13.85 6.10 -5.39
C SER A 141 -12.48 6.05 -6.09
N ARG A 142 -11.51 5.32 -5.50
CA ARG A 142 -10.17 5.13 -6.06
C ARG A 142 -9.67 3.73 -5.74
N ILE A 143 -8.98 3.10 -6.69
CA ILE A 143 -8.37 1.79 -6.54
C ILE A 143 -6.85 1.94 -6.61
N VAL A 144 -6.16 1.54 -5.53
CA VAL A 144 -4.72 1.33 -5.56
C VAL A 144 -4.48 -0.06 -6.15
N ALA A 145 -4.05 -0.11 -7.40
CA ALA A 145 -3.82 -1.38 -8.10
C ALA A 145 -2.83 -2.27 -7.34
N ALA A 146 -3.03 -3.57 -7.44
CA ALA A 146 -2.04 -4.52 -6.96
C ALA A 146 -0.72 -4.35 -7.74
N ARG A 147 0.40 -4.57 -7.06
CA ARG A 147 1.74 -4.41 -7.66
C ARG A 147 2.04 -5.45 -8.73
N GLU A 148 1.26 -6.51 -8.76
CA GLU A 148 1.34 -7.62 -9.71
C GLU A 148 0.67 -7.33 -11.06
N CYS A 149 -0.04 -6.19 -11.18
CA CYS A 149 -0.72 -5.81 -12.43
C CYS A 149 0.27 -5.51 -13.55
N GLY A 150 0.04 -6.10 -14.72
CA GLY A 150 0.68 -5.69 -15.95
C GLY A 150 0.11 -4.39 -16.54
N PHE A 151 0.80 -3.81 -17.52
CA PHE A 151 0.33 -2.57 -18.15
C PHE A 151 -1.03 -2.71 -18.82
N ASP A 152 -1.31 -3.84 -19.45
CA ASP A 152 -2.59 -4.07 -20.12
C ASP A 152 -3.76 -4.09 -19.13
N ASP A 153 -3.57 -4.69 -17.95
CA ASP A 153 -4.56 -4.67 -16.87
C ASP A 153 -4.78 -3.25 -16.35
N LEU A 154 -3.69 -2.51 -16.14
CA LEU A 154 -3.77 -1.10 -15.69
C LEU A 154 -4.51 -0.21 -16.68
N VAL A 155 -4.30 -0.40 -18.00
CA VAL A 155 -5.02 0.33 -19.04
C VAL A 155 -6.51 0.01 -19.00
N GLN A 156 -6.89 -1.24 -18.82
CA GLN A 156 -8.29 -1.66 -18.70
C GLN A 156 -8.93 -1.09 -17.42
N MET A 157 -8.23 -1.13 -16.30
CA MET A 157 -8.70 -0.54 -15.04
C MET A 157 -8.84 0.98 -15.14
N ALA A 158 -7.89 1.66 -15.79
CA ALA A 158 -7.93 3.11 -15.99
C ALA A 158 -9.08 3.59 -16.90
N ALA A 159 -9.65 2.69 -17.71
CA ALA A 159 -10.81 2.98 -18.55
C ALA A 159 -12.14 2.99 -17.77
N LEU A 160 -12.15 2.58 -16.50
CA LEU A 160 -13.35 2.60 -15.67
C LEU A 160 -13.79 4.04 -15.40
N LYS A 161 -15.09 4.29 -15.61
CA LYS A 161 -15.69 5.57 -15.26
C LYS A 161 -16.01 5.60 -13.76
N ASP A 162 -16.00 6.82 -13.23
CA ASP A 162 -16.40 7.11 -11.83
C ASP A 162 -15.55 6.39 -10.76
N CYS A 163 -14.34 5.97 -11.13
CA CYS A 163 -13.36 5.42 -10.22
C CYS A 163 -11.94 5.82 -10.66
N GLU A 164 -11.16 6.37 -9.77
CA GLU A 164 -9.76 6.73 -10.04
C GLU A 164 -8.86 5.50 -9.89
N LEU A 165 -7.78 5.47 -10.66
CA LEU A 165 -6.73 4.46 -10.55
C LEU A 165 -5.47 5.09 -9.97
N GLU A 166 -4.92 4.45 -8.94
CA GLU A 166 -3.63 4.77 -8.34
C GLU A 166 -2.66 3.62 -8.56
N ILE A 167 -1.43 3.94 -8.94
CA ILE A 167 -0.38 2.94 -9.18
C ILE A 167 0.90 3.31 -8.42
N PHE A 168 1.63 2.33 -7.95
CA PHE A 168 2.96 2.53 -7.39
C PHE A 168 3.97 2.73 -8.51
N VAL A 169 4.68 3.85 -8.49
CA VAL A 169 5.78 4.14 -9.42
C VAL A 169 7.14 3.91 -8.77
N HIS A 170 7.19 3.88 -7.43
CA HIS A 170 8.39 3.61 -6.65
C HIS A 170 8.02 2.90 -5.35
N GLY A 171 8.87 1.96 -4.93
CA GLY A 171 8.71 1.25 -3.66
C GLY A 171 9.00 -0.24 -3.79
N ALA A 172 9.24 -0.85 -2.63
CA ALA A 172 9.58 -2.27 -2.56
C ALA A 172 8.37 -3.17 -2.77
N MET A 173 8.56 -4.23 -3.52
CA MET A 173 7.57 -5.27 -3.73
C MET A 173 7.60 -6.30 -2.59
N CYS A 174 6.43 -6.75 -2.12
CA CYS A 174 6.34 -7.86 -1.18
C CYS A 174 6.66 -9.19 -1.88
N MET A 175 7.18 -10.16 -1.11
CA MET A 175 7.42 -11.53 -1.58
C MET A 175 6.12 -12.27 -1.96
N ALA A 176 5.05 -11.99 -1.22
CA ALA A 176 3.71 -12.54 -1.46
C ALA A 176 2.76 -11.40 -1.80
N TYR A 177 1.53 -11.74 -2.16
CA TYR A 177 0.46 -10.76 -2.28
C TYR A 177 0.41 -9.86 -1.04
N SER A 178 0.33 -8.56 -1.24
CA SER A 178 0.38 -7.56 -0.18
C SER A 178 -0.63 -7.89 0.94
N GLY A 179 -0.15 -7.92 2.19
CA GLY A 179 -0.98 -8.21 3.34
C GLY A 179 -1.37 -9.67 3.56
N ARG A 180 -0.89 -10.63 2.77
CA ARG A 180 -1.23 -12.06 2.89
C ARG A 180 -0.03 -12.97 3.20
N CYS A 181 1.08 -12.38 3.64
CA CYS A 181 2.29 -13.12 3.99
C CYS A 181 2.26 -13.56 5.46
N LEU A 182 2.55 -14.84 5.72
CA LEU A 182 2.66 -15.40 7.05
C LEU A 182 4.10 -15.52 7.54
N LEU A 183 5.10 -15.21 6.70
CA LEU A 183 6.51 -15.43 7.01
C LEU A 183 6.95 -14.70 8.29
N SER A 184 6.54 -13.44 8.45
CA SER A 184 6.83 -12.64 9.65
C SER A 184 6.20 -13.25 10.89
N SER A 185 4.94 -13.66 10.83
CA SER A 185 4.24 -14.30 11.96
C SER A 185 4.90 -15.61 12.35
N TRP A 186 5.29 -16.41 11.35
CA TRP A 186 5.90 -17.72 11.58
C TRP A 186 7.30 -17.62 12.20
N LEU A 187 8.14 -16.69 11.71
CA LEU A 187 9.52 -16.53 12.17
C LEU A 187 9.67 -15.74 13.47
N SER A 188 8.78 -14.78 13.73
CA SER A 188 8.96 -13.81 14.83
C SER A 188 7.74 -13.65 15.74
N GLY A 189 6.65 -14.36 15.48
CA GLY A 189 5.38 -14.16 16.18
C GLY A 189 4.68 -12.84 15.87
N ARG A 190 5.22 -12.00 14.96
CA ARG A 190 4.70 -10.67 14.63
C ARG A 190 3.86 -10.71 13.38
N GLY A 191 2.61 -10.23 13.49
CA GLY A 191 1.63 -10.27 12.42
C GLY A 191 1.89 -9.26 11.30
N GLY A 192 2.49 -9.69 10.19
CA GLY A 192 2.69 -8.82 9.03
C GLY A 192 1.40 -8.19 8.50
N ASN A 193 0.27 -8.86 8.70
CA ASN A 193 -1.06 -8.39 8.29
C ASN A 193 -1.71 -7.40 9.29
N LYS A 194 -1.05 -7.17 10.43
CA LYS A 194 -1.43 -6.18 11.45
C LYS A 194 -0.40 -5.06 11.59
N GLY A 195 0.47 -4.89 10.59
CA GLY A 195 1.45 -3.81 10.56
C GLY A 195 2.78 -4.12 11.23
N GLU A 196 2.96 -5.33 11.74
CA GLU A 196 4.13 -5.74 12.51
C GLU A 196 5.16 -6.53 11.69
N CYS A 197 5.16 -6.38 10.37
CA CYS A 197 6.07 -7.10 9.49
C CYS A 197 7.53 -6.75 9.77
N VAL A 198 8.30 -7.77 10.18
CA VAL A 198 9.76 -7.66 10.43
C VAL A 198 10.59 -7.71 9.14
N GLN A 199 9.94 -7.82 7.98
CA GLN A 199 10.58 -7.93 6.66
C GLN A 199 11.58 -9.11 6.58
N ALA A 200 11.24 -10.24 7.18
CA ALA A 200 12.09 -11.42 7.22
C ALA A 200 12.53 -11.93 5.84
N CYS A 201 11.73 -11.68 4.79
CA CYS A 201 12.09 -12.00 3.41
C CYS A 201 13.29 -11.19 2.86
N ARG A 202 13.79 -10.21 3.62
CA ARG A 202 14.93 -9.34 3.26
C ARG A 202 16.11 -9.48 4.22
N TRP A 203 16.02 -10.41 5.19
CA TRP A 203 17.16 -10.72 6.02
C TRP A 203 18.22 -11.46 5.20
N GLU A 204 19.46 -11.37 5.62
CA GLU A 204 20.51 -12.28 5.14
C GLU A 204 20.17 -13.71 5.56
N TRP A 205 20.13 -14.61 4.60
CA TRP A 205 19.85 -16.02 4.82
C TRP A 205 20.97 -16.86 4.27
N GLN A 206 21.56 -17.70 5.12
CA GLN A 206 22.35 -18.81 4.64
C GLN A 206 21.39 -19.97 4.37
N VAL A 207 21.12 -20.26 3.11
CA VAL A 207 20.20 -21.32 2.71
C VAL A 207 20.98 -22.46 2.08
N SER A 208 20.81 -23.65 2.64
CA SER A 208 21.26 -24.89 2.07
C SER A 208 20.05 -25.70 1.59
N LEU A 209 19.93 -25.90 0.29
CA LEU A 209 18.88 -26.72 -0.30
C LEU A 209 19.50 -28.03 -0.77
N THR A 210 19.04 -29.14 -0.18
CA THR A 210 19.42 -30.50 -0.61
C THR A 210 18.14 -31.22 -1.02
N GLU A 211 18.07 -31.61 -2.28
CA GLU A 211 16.96 -32.44 -2.77
C GLU A 211 17.18 -33.88 -2.27
N ARG A 212 16.13 -34.51 -1.76
CA ARG A 212 16.22 -35.79 -1.04
C ARG A 212 16.65 -36.97 -1.93
N GLU A 213 16.24 -36.97 -3.18
CA GLU A 213 16.56 -38.02 -4.17
C GLU A 213 17.89 -37.76 -4.89
N HIS A 214 18.41 -36.51 -4.82
CA HIS A 214 19.67 -36.08 -5.42
C HIS A 214 20.53 -35.28 -4.43
N PRO A 215 20.94 -35.89 -3.30
CA PRO A 215 21.68 -35.19 -2.24
C PRO A 215 23.09 -34.76 -2.68
N ASP A 216 23.57 -35.32 -3.77
CA ASP A 216 24.87 -35.02 -4.42
C ASP A 216 24.82 -33.82 -5.38
N LYS A 217 23.63 -33.27 -5.62
CA LYS A 217 23.40 -32.09 -6.48
C LYS A 217 22.81 -30.92 -5.69
N PRO A 218 23.59 -30.27 -4.81
CA PRO A 218 23.09 -29.13 -4.07
C PRO A 218 22.72 -27.99 -5.04
N LEU A 219 21.59 -27.34 -4.81
CA LEU A 219 21.23 -26.12 -5.50
C LEU A 219 22.04 -24.98 -4.88
N PHE A 220 22.89 -24.37 -5.68
CA PHE A 220 23.66 -23.21 -5.28
C PHE A 220 22.77 -21.95 -5.44
N LEU A 221 22.66 -21.20 -4.36
CA LEU A 221 22.06 -19.88 -4.41
C LEU A 221 23.14 -18.86 -4.74
N ASN A 222 22.86 -17.96 -5.66
CA ASN A 222 23.76 -16.88 -5.99
C ASN A 222 23.83 -15.89 -4.83
N GLU A 223 25.07 -15.67 -4.35
CA GLU A 223 25.43 -14.68 -3.35
C GLU A 223 26.03 -13.46 -4.04
N ASP A 224 25.63 -12.26 -3.63
CA ASP A 224 26.31 -11.03 -4.02
C ASP A 224 27.08 -10.44 -2.82
N GLU A 225 27.78 -9.32 -3.03
CA GLU A 225 28.57 -8.65 -2.00
C GLU A 225 27.77 -8.22 -0.76
N ARG A 226 26.44 -8.33 -0.80
CA ARG A 226 25.49 -7.91 0.26
C ARG A 226 24.88 -9.07 1.00
N GLY A 227 25.17 -10.32 0.61
CA GLY A 227 24.66 -11.54 1.25
C GLY A 227 23.72 -12.37 0.36
N VAL A 228 23.13 -13.39 0.98
CA VAL A 228 22.16 -14.29 0.34
C VAL A 228 20.76 -13.86 0.70
N TYR A 229 19.94 -13.59 -0.31
CA TYR A 229 18.58 -13.12 -0.14
C TYR A 229 17.58 -14.13 -0.71
N ILE A 230 16.47 -14.36 0.00
CA ILE A 230 15.33 -15.11 -0.54
C ILE A 230 14.75 -14.35 -1.73
N MET A 231 14.61 -13.02 -1.61
CA MET A 231 14.20 -12.13 -2.68
C MET A 231 14.78 -10.72 -2.45
N ASN A 232 15.21 -10.07 -3.54
CA ASN A 232 15.60 -8.67 -3.54
C ASN A 232 14.38 -7.74 -3.60
N SER A 233 14.55 -6.50 -3.11
CA SER A 233 13.61 -5.41 -3.40
C SER A 233 13.62 -5.13 -4.90
N ARG A 234 12.42 -5.03 -5.48
CA ARG A 234 12.22 -4.64 -6.87
C ARG A 234 11.24 -3.48 -6.92
N ASP A 235 11.49 -2.54 -7.81
CA ASP A 235 10.56 -1.45 -8.06
C ASP A 235 9.35 -1.95 -8.85
N CYS A 236 8.16 -1.52 -8.47
CA CYS A 236 6.91 -2.08 -8.99
C CYS A 236 6.79 -2.00 -10.51
N LEU A 237 7.11 -0.85 -11.12
CA LEU A 237 7.03 -0.69 -12.57
C LEU A 237 8.20 -1.35 -13.33
N LEU A 238 9.34 -1.51 -12.70
CA LEU A 238 10.50 -2.17 -13.32
C LEU A 238 10.39 -3.69 -13.34
N TYR A 239 9.45 -4.26 -12.54
CA TYR A 239 9.19 -5.70 -12.57
C TYR A 239 8.52 -6.15 -13.87
N THR A 240 7.65 -5.33 -14.45
CA THR A 240 6.91 -5.62 -15.68
C THR A 240 7.54 -5.06 -16.95
N SER A 241 8.58 -4.21 -16.79
CA SER A 241 9.35 -3.64 -17.91
C SER A 241 10.81 -4.02 -17.78
N PRO A 242 11.47 -4.56 -18.83
CA PRO A 242 12.89 -4.87 -18.79
C PRO A 242 13.68 -3.58 -18.56
N SER A 243 14.45 -3.55 -17.46
CA SER A 243 15.34 -2.43 -17.20
C SER A 243 16.63 -2.57 -18.04
N PRO A 244 17.34 -1.47 -18.32
CA PRO A 244 18.64 -1.56 -18.97
C PRO A 244 19.68 -2.39 -18.21
N ARG A 245 19.46 -2.66 -16.91
CA ARG A 245 20.28 -3.54 -16.09
C ARG A 245 19.98 -5.02 -16.33
N ASP A 246 18.73 -5.34 -16.61
CA ASP A 246 18.31 -6.72 -16.89
C ASP A 246 18.76 -7.17 -18.28
N MET A 247 18.86 -6.24 -19.22
CA MET A 247 19.36 -6.49 -20.59
C MET A 247 20.87 -6.74 -20.67
N ARG A 248 21.64 -6.48 -19.61
CA ARG A 248 23.09 -6.74 -19.56
C ARG A 248 23.47 -8.10 -18.98
N ARG A 249 22.48 -8.93 -18.62
CA ARG A 249 22.68 -10.27 -18.02
C ARG A 249 22.20 -11.43 -18.91
N SER A 250 21.83 -11.16 -20.16
CA SER A 250 21.56 -12.18 -21.19
C SER A 250 22.73 -12.33 -22.14
#